data_751af88ea29a1d8ed2fda128442a8cab
#
_entry.id   751af88ea29a1d8ed2fda128442a8cab
#
_cell.length_a   1.000
_cell.length_b   1.000
_cell.length_c   1.000
_cell.angle_alpha   90.00
_cell.angle_beta   90.00
_cell.angle_gamma   90.00
#
_symmetry.space_group_name_H-M   'P 1'
#
loop_
_entity.id
_entity.type
_entity.pdbx_description
1 polymer ?
#
loop_
_entity_poly.entity_id
_entity_poly.type
_entity_poly.pdbx_seq_one_letter_code
_entity_poly.pdbx_strand_id
1 'polypeptide(L)'
;VYPYAELEDLRLDLLPRLRIMAANNSGNQGHPWSSLSDEELIKSAGLYGKDWETGKYGYNLAAIMLLGKDRVISDIVPAYMTDALLRRVNVDRYDDREVIQTNLIESYEQLMEFGRKHLQDKFFLEGDQRKSLRKIITREMIANTLIHREYTSPYQARFVIERNRMYIANANRCTKQGLI
;
A
#
# COMPACT_ATOMS: atom_id res chain seq x y z
N VAL A 1 4.48 -0.24 -19.32
CA VAL A 1 4.02 1.15 -19.12
C VAL A 1 2.60 1.34 -19.66
N TYR A 2 1.93 2.37 -19.20
CA TYR A 2 0.58 2.78 -19.62
C TYR A 2 0.69 4.09 -20.40
N PRO A 3 0.89 4.04 -21.73
CA PRO A 3 1.23 5.20 -22.54
C PRO A 3 0.07 6.18 -22.75
N TYR A 4 -1.14 5.77 -22.42
CA TYR A 4 -2.35 6.60 -22.50
C TYR A 4 -2.78 7.19 -21.16
N ALA A 5 -2.07 6.86 -20.08
CA ALA A 5 -2.28 7.51 -18.80
C ALA A 5 -1.62 8.89 -18.81
N GLU A 6 -2.37 9.89 -18.37
CA GLU A 6 -1.97 11.29 -18.34
C GLU A 6 -1.71 11.76 -16.89
N LEU A 7 -1.11 12.92 -16.76
CA LEU A 7 -0.85 13.51 -15.43
C LEU A 7 -2.14 13.73 -14.63
N GLU A 8 -3.23 14.03 -15.34
CA GLU A 8 -4.56 14.21 -14.77
C GLU A 8 -5.17 12.92 -14.17
N ASP A 9 -4.68 11.76 -14.57
CA ASP A 9 -5.08 10.47 -14.01
C ASP A 9 -4.48 10.19 -12.64
N LEU A 10 -3.54 11.03 -12.22
CA LEU A 10 -2.81 10.89 -10.97
C LEU A 10 -3.31 11.88 -9.90
N ARG A 11 -3.19 11.48 -8.65
CA ARG A 11 -3.43 12.26 -7.44
C ARG A 11 -2.16 13.03 -7.05
N LEU A 12 -1.92 14.15 -7.73
CA LEU A 12 -0.76 15.00 -7.48
C LEU A 12 -0.77 15.61 -6.07
N ASP A 13 -1.94 15.75 -5.48
CA ASP A 13 -2.13 16.17 -4.09
C ASP A 13 -1.47 15.26 -3.05
N LEU A 14 -1.10 14.02 -3.43
CA LEU A 14 -0.35 13.09 -2.59
C LEU A 14 1.18 13.29 -2.65
N LEU A 15 1.71 14.02 -3.63
CA LEU A 15 3.15 14.22 -3.80
C LEU A 15 3.81 14.97 -2.62
N PRO A 16 3.22 16.01 -2.02
CA PRO A 16 3.77 16.64 -0.82
C PRO A 16 3.99 15.64 0.31
N ARG A 17 3.10 14.67 0.43
CA ARG A 17 3.18 13.61 1.42
C ARG A 17 4.32 12.64 1.12
N LEU A 18 4.50 12.22 -0.13
CA LEU A 18 5.64 11.40 -0.53
C LEU A 18 6.97 12.11 -0.22
N ARG A 19 7.06 13.42 -0.42
CA ARG A 19 8.23 14.23 -0.06
C ARG A 19 8.53 14.16 1.44
N ILE A 20 7.50 14.30 2.27
CA ILE A 20 7.64 14.21 3.74
C ILE A 20 8.09 12.80 4.16
N MET A 21 7.51 11.75 3.57
CA MET A 21 7.89 10.36 3.87
C MET A 21 9.34 10.07 3.48
N ALA A 22 9.77 10.55 2.32
CA ALA A 22 11.15 10.41 1.85
C ALA A 22 12.13 11.19 2.74
N ALA A 23 11.80 12.42 3.13
CA ALA A 23 12.62 13.23 4.03
C ALA A 23 12.79 12.57 5.41
N ASN A 24 11.72 11.99 5.97
CA ASN A 24 11.78 11.30 7.26
C ASN A 24 12.71 10.07 7.25
N ASN A 25 12.89 9.42 6.11
CA ASN A 25 13.80 8.29 5.96
C ASN A 25 15.26 8.73 5.74
N SER A 26 15.50 9.97 5.32
CA SER A 26 16.85 10.48 5.02
C SER A 26 17.57 11.07 6.25
N GLY A 27 16.95 11.06 7.42
CA GLY A 27 17.49 11.65 8.63
C GLY A 27 17.67 13.17 8.50
N ASN A 28 18.75 13.72 9.08
CA ASN A 28 19.05 15.15 9.03
C ASN A 28 19.58 15.65 7.67
N GLN A 29 19.80 14.77 6.71
CA GLN A 29 20.18 15.17 5.35
C GLN A 29 18.90 15.33 4.53
N GLY A 30 18.66 16.51 3.99
CA GLY A 30 17.50 16.78 3.15
C GLY A 30 17.38 15.79 1.99
N HIS A 31 16.18 15.30 1.72
CA HIS A 31 15.97 14.40 0.58
C HIS A 31 15.96 15.20 -0.74
N PRO A 32 16.63 14.72 -1.80
CA PRO A 32 16.67 15.40 -3.10
C PRO A 32 15.31 15.77 -3.67
N TRP A 33 14.26 14.98 -3.39
CA TRP A 33 12.90 15.22 -3.86
C TRP A 33 12.26 16.50 -3.32
N SER A 34 12.79 17.08 -2.25
CA SER A 34 12.24 18.31 -1.66
C SER A 34 12.38 19.53 -2.59
N SER A 35 13.37 19.52 -3.48
CA SER A 35 13.65 20.63 -4.42
C SER A 35 13.18 20.38 -5.86
N LEU A 36 12.73 19.17 -6.17
CA LEU A 36 12.25 18.81 -7.51
C LEU A 36 10.83 19.30 -7.77
N SER A 37 10.51 19.64 -9.01
CA SER A 37 9.11 19.77 -9.46
C SER A 37 8.39 18.42 -9.34
N ASP A 38 7.06 18.43 -9.46
CA ASP A 38 6.26 17.19 -9.37
C ASP A 38 6.61 16.22 -10.50
N GLU A 39 6.80 16.72 -11.71
CA GLU A 39 7.20 15.89 -12.84
C GLU A 39 8.62 15.30 -12.68
N GLU A 40 9.56 16.11 -12.21
CA GLU A 40 10.91 15.65 -11.94
C GLU A 40 10.93 14.60 -10.83
N LEU A 41 10.12 14.79 -9.78
CA LEU A 41 9.96 13.79 -8.72
C LEU A 41 9.45 12.46 -9.27
N ILE A 42 8.38 12.50 -10.06
CA ILE A 42 7.79 11.30 -10.67
C ILE A 42 8.83 10.56 -11.53
N LYS A 43 9.60 11.29 -12.33
CA LYS A 43 10.68 10.70 -13.14
C LYS A 43 11.83 10.18 -12.28
N SER A 44 12.26 10.94 -11.30
CA SER A 44 13.34 10.55 -10.36
C SER A 44 12.95 9.32 -9.52
N ALA A 45 11.68 9.18 -9.19
CA ALA A 45 11.14 8.01 -8.48
C ALA A 45 11.00 6.78 -9.40
N GLY A 46 11.30 6.89 -10.69
CA GLY A 46 11.16 5.80 -11.65
C GLY A 46 9.71 5.45 -11.98
N LEU A 47 8.77 6.37 -11.72
CA LEU A 47 7.34 6.15 -11.94
C LEU A 47 6.91 6.43 -13.39
N TYR A 48 7.73 7.17 -14.13
CA TYR A 48 7.56 7.45 -15.56
C TYR A 48 8.83 7.12 -16.32
N GLY A 49 8.72 6.41 -17.43
CA GLY A 49 9.88 6.03 -18.22
C GLY A 49 9.54 5.32 -19.50
N LYS A 50 10.62 4.89 -20.19
CA LYS A 50 10.53 4.15 -21.44
C LYS A 50 10.36 2.66 -21.15
N ASP A 51 9.40 2.06 -21.82
CA ASP A 51 9.29 0.62 -21.96
C ASP A 51 10.27 0.15 -23.07
N TRP A 52 11.24 -0.63 -22.66
CA TRP A 52 12.30 -1.09 -23.58
C TRP A 52 11.82 -2.17 -24.57
N GLU A 53 10.71 -2.85 -24.31
CA GLU A 53 10.12 -3.83 -25.21
C GLU A 53 9.30 -3.16 -26.32
N THR A 54 8.48 -2.18 -25.94
CA THR A 54 7.57 -1.50 -26.88
C THR A 54 8.10 -0.18 -27.41
N GLY A 55 9.15 0.38 -26.78
CA GLY A 55 9.71 1.69 -27.09
C GLY A 55 8.85 2.88 -26.66
N LYS A 56 7.68 2.66 -26.07
CA LYS A 56 6.76 3.70 -25.62
C LYS A 56 7.17 4.28 -24.28
N TYR A 57 6.84 5.55 -24.08
CA TYR A 57 6.96 6.22 -22.79
C TYR A 57 5.61 6.22 -22.08
N GLY A 58 5.62 6.18 -20.76
CA GLY A 58 4.40 6.23 -19.96
C GLY A 58 4.63 6.00 -18.48
N TYR A 59 3.56 6.11 -17.71
CA TYR A 59 3.55 5.73 -16.29
C TYR A 59 3.59 4.21 -16.17
N ASN A 60 4.34 3.70 -15.21
CA ASN A 60 4.34 2.27 -14.91
C ASN A 60 3.26 1.90 -13.90
N LEU A 61 3.11 0.59 -13.63
CA LEU A 61 2.12 0.11 -12.67
C LEU A 61 2.33 0.70 -11.27
N ALA A 62 3.58 0.92 -10.85
CA ALA A 62 3.86 1.51 -9.55
C ALA A 62 3.33 2.95 -9.45
N ALA A 63 3.44 3.75 -10.53
CA ALA A 63 2.87 5.10 -10.58
C ALA A 63 1.33 5.06 -10.41
N ILE A 64 0.68 4.18 -11.14
CA ILE A 64 -0.78 4.00 -11.07
C ILE A 64 -1.20 3.55 -9.67
N MET A 65 -0.51 2.58 -9.10
CA MET A 65 -0.85 2.07 -7.77
C MET A 65 -0.55 3.06 -6.64
N LEU A 66 0.49 3.88 -6.76
CA LEU A 66 0.84 4.87 -5.73
C LEU A 66 0.02 6.16 -5.83
N LEU A 67 -0.23 6.62 -7.05
CA LEU A 67 -0.76 7.95 -7.30
C LEU A 67 -2.04 7.96 -8.16
N GLY A 68 -2.47 6.82 -8.69
CA GLY A 68 -3.64 6.77 -9.56
C GLY A 68 -4.93 7.18 -8.85
N LYS A 69 -5.83 7.82 -9.57
CA LYS A 69 -7.22 7.99 -9.14
C LYS A 69 -7.91 6.63 -9.10
N ASP A 70 -8.87 6.44 -8.20
CA ASP A 70 -9.56 5.15 -7.97
C ASP A 70 -10.13 4.55 -9.26
N ARG A 71 -10.70 5.40 -10.13
CA ARG A 71 -11.19 4.98 -11.43
C ARG A 71 -10.08 4.36 -12.29
N VAL A 72 -8.93 5.03 -12.38
CA VAL A 72 -7.79 4.57 -13.19
C VAL A 72 -7.24 3.26 -12.64
N ILE A 73 -7.15 3.14 -11.32
CA ILE A 73 -6.74 1.89 -10.66
C ILE A 73 -7.72 0.76 -11.00
N SER A 74 -9.02 1.03 -10.90
CA SER A 74 -10.07 0.03 -11.20
C SER A 74 -10.06 -0.39 -12.67
N ASP A 75 -9.77 0.51 -13.59
CA ASP A 75 -9.69 0.22 -15.03
C ASP A 75 -8.45 -0.63 -15.37
N ILE A 76 -7.32 -0.38 -14.70
CA ILE A 76 -6.04 -1.05 -14.98
C ILE A 76 -5.88 -2.35 -14.20
N VAL A 77 -6.33 -2.36 -12.93
CA VAL A 77 -6.20 -3.50 -12.01
C VAL A 77 -7.56 -3.79 -11.35
N PRO A 78 -8.55 -4.27 -12.09
CA PRO A 78 -9.93 -4.39 -11.61
C PRO A 78 -10.09 -5.35 -10.42
N ALA A 79 -9.20 -6.32 -10.26
CA ALA A 79 -9.21 -7.24 -9.12
C ALA A 79 -8.49 -6.69 -7.87
N TYR A 80 -7.88 -5.51 -7.97
CA TYR A 80 -7.22 -4.90 -6.82
C TYR A 80 -8.23 -4.46 -5.79
N MET A 81 -8.19 -5.12 -4.63
CA MET A 81 -9.02 -4.83 -3.48
C MET A 81 -8.35 -5.44 -2.24
N THR A 82 -8.48 -4.77 -1.11
CA THR A 82 -8.12 -5.34 0.21
C THR A 82 -9.35 -5.34 1.10
N ASP A 83 -9.71 -6.50 1.59
CA ASP A 83 -10.87 -6.73 2.45
C ASP A 83 -10.39 -6.76 3.91
N ALA A 84 -10.68 -5.71 4.68
CA ALA A 84 -10.39 -5.62 6.10
C ALA A 84 -11.59 -6.15 6.91
N LEU A 85 -11.38 -7.18 7.71
CA LEU A 85 -12.45 -7.92 8.39
C LEU A 85 -12.18 -8.00 9.89
N LEU A 86 -13.21 -7.68 10.69
CA LEU A 86 -13.25 -8.01 12.11
C LEU A 86 -14.15 -9.25 12.31
N ARG A 87 -13.63 -10.30 12.96
CA ARG A 87 -14.33 -11.55 13.27
C ARG A 87 -14.10 -11.96 14.71
N ARG A 88 -14.74 -11.31 15.67
CA ARG A 88 -14.59 -11.62 17.10
C ARG A 88 -15.78 -12.36 17.67
N VAL A 89 -16.98 -11.96 17.30
CA VAL A 89 -18.25 -12.54 17.72
C VAL A 89 -18.84 -13.35 16.57
N ASN A 90 -18.91 -12.74 15.40
CA ASN A 90 -19.44 -13.39 14.22
C ASN A 90 -18.29 -14.01 13.39
N VAL A 91 -18.03 -15.29 13.63
CA VAL A 91 -16.88 -16.01 13.02
C VAL A 91 -17.17 -16.38 11.56
N ASP A 92 -18.44 -16.66 11.22
CA ASP A 92 -18.84 -17.10 9.88
C ASP A 92 -18.88 -15.95 8.87
N ARG A 93 -19.22 -14.74 9.35
CA ARG A 93 -19.26 -13.54 8.53
C ARG A 93 -18.20 -12.53 9.02
N TYR A 94 -18.64 -11.47 9.62
CA TYR A 94 -17.81 -10.41 10.19
C TYR A 94 -18.65 -9.55 11.15
N ASP A 95 -17.99 -8.95 12.14
CA ASP A 95 -18.59 -7.94 13.02
C ASP A 95 -18.46 -6.54 12.40
N ASP A 96 -17.37 -6.30 11.68
CA ASP A 96 -17.10 -5.10 10.90
C ASP A 96 -16.31 -5.43 9.65
N ARG A 97 -16.51 -4.65 8.59
CA ARG A 97 -15.87 -4.84 7.29
C ARG A 97 -15.61 -3.50 6.60
N GLU A 98 -14.43 -3.37 6.05
CA GLU A 98 -14.05 -2.25 5.19
C GLU A 98 -13.41 -2.78 3.91
N VAL A 99 -13.94 -2.37 2.76
CA VAL A 99 -13.42 -2.74 1.45
C VAL A 99 -12.59 -1.56 0.94
N ILE A 100 -11.31 -1.79 0.76
CA ILE A 100 -10.34 -0.76 0.39
C ILE A 100 -9.87 -1.01 -1.03
N GLN A 101 -10.19 -0.05 -1.92
CA GLN A 101 -9.84 -0.08 -3.34
C GLN A 101 -9.45 1.33 -3.81
N THR A 102 -8.33 1.80 -3.33
CA THR A 102 -7.75 3.11 -3.63
C THR A 102 -6.24 2.99 -3.80
N ASN A 103 -5.54 4.10 -4.06
CA ASN A 103 -4.09 4.09 -4.18
C ASN A 103 -3.39 3.54 -2.90
N LEU A 104 -2.15 3.10 -3.04
CA LEU A 104 -1.43 2.42 -1.94
C LEU A 104 -1.20 3.32 -0.72
N ILE A 105 -1.09 4.62 -0.91
CA ILE A 105 -0.87 5.57 0.18
C ILE A 105 -2.12 5.65 1.06
N GLU A 106 -3.27 5.85 0.44
CA GLU A 106 -4.55 5.90 1.16
C GLU A 106 -4.97 4.52 1.67
N SER A 107 -4.71 3.44 0.90
CA SER A 107 -4.95 2.07 1.36
C SER A 107 -4.16 1.74 2.63
N TYR A 108 -2.91 2.15 2.70
CA TYR A 108 -2.10 1.99 3.91
C TYR A 108 -2.74 2.69 5.11
N GLU A 109 -3.24 3.93 4.93
CA GLU A 109 -3.85 4.68 6.01
C GLU A 109 -5.16 4.11 6.50
N GLN A 110 -6.04 3.74 5.55
CA GLN A 110 -7.33 3.15 5.87
C GLN A 110 -7.13 1.83 6.63
N LEU A 111 -6.19 0.99 6.19
CA LEU A 111 -5.85 -0.25 6.90
C LEU A 111 -5.25 0.00 8.29
N MET A 112 -4.38 1.01 8.44
CA MET A 112 -3.83 1.41 9.75
C MET A 112 -4.93 1.91 10.68
N GLU A 113 -5.88 2.68 10.16
CA GLU A 113 -7.03 3.17 10.92
C GLU A 113 -7.95 2.02 11.34
N PHE A 114 -8.23 1.07 10.45
CA PHE A 114 -8.98 -0.15 10.79
C PHE A 114 -8.30 -0.92 11.92
N GLY A 115 -6.97 -1.10 11.84
CA GLY A 115 -6.20 -1.71 12.92
C GLY A 115 -6.27 -0.90 14.23
N ARG A 116 -6.20 0.43 14.15
CA ARG A 116 -6.32 1.32 15.32
C ARG A 116 -7.69 1.21 15.99
N LYS A 117 -8.74 1.14 15.20
CA LYS A 117 -10.14 1.02 15.67
C LYS A 117 -10.38 -0.29 16.41
N HIS A 118 -9.80 -1.39 15.93
CA HIS A 118 -10.16 -2.71 16.40
C HIS A 118 -9.13 -3.40 17.31
N LEU A 119 -7.89 -2.96 17.34
CA LEU A 119 -6.85 -3.54 18.17
C LEU A 119 -6.59 -2.69 19.44
N GLN A 120 -6.54 -3.33 20.59
CA GLN A 120 -6.14 -2.66 21.82
C GLN A 120 -4.65 -2.35 21.81
N ASP A 121 -4.28 -1.16 22.27
CA ASP A 121 -2.90 -0.75 22.45
C ASP A 121 -2.45 -1.06 23.88
N LYS A 122 -2.05 -2.30 24.13
CA LYS A 122 -1.56 -2.71 25.44
C LYS A 122 -0.30 -1.93 25.79
N PHE A 123 -0.18 -1.56 27.06
CA PHE A 123 1.02 -0.89 27.56
C PHE A 123 2.24 -1.81 27.43
N PHE A 124 3.28 -1.30 26.77
CA PHE A 124 4.55 -2.00 26.60
C PHE A 124 5.71 -1.01 26.70
N LEU A 125 6.72 -1.38 27.47
CA LEU A 125 7.98 -0.65 27.61
C LEU A 125 9.11 -1.42 26.93
N GLU A 126 9.91 -0.71 26.15
CA GLU A 126 11.20 -1.18 25.68
C GLU A 126 12.27 -0.27 26.29
N GLY A 127 12.97 -0.78 27.31
CA GLY A 127 13.75 0.07 28.23
C GLY A 127 12.82 1.05 28.94
N ASP A 128 13.17 2.33 28.93
CA ASP A 128 12.39 3.40 29.56
C ASP A 128 11.38 4.09 28.62
N GLN A 129 11.24 3.59 27.38
CA GLN A 129 10.36 4.18 26.38
C GLN A 129 9.11 3.35 26.13
N ARG A 130 7.94 4.02 26.20
CA ARG A 130 6.67 3.41 25.79
C ARG A 130 6.64 3.20 24.27
N LYS A 131 6.40 1.95 23.86
CA LYS A 131 6.18 1.61 22.44
C LYS A 131 4.79 1.02 22.22
N SER A 132 4.17 1.41 21.12
CA SER A 132 2.91 0.81 20.68
C SER A 132 3.19 -0.42 19.83
N LEU A 133 3.15 -1.59 20.43
CA LEU A 133 3.28 -2.87 19.70
C LEU A 133 2.19 -3.01 18.65
N ARG A 134 0.97 -2.57 18.96
CA ARG A 134 -0.13 -2.52 18.01
C ARG A 134 0.31 -1.79 16.73
N LYS A 135 0.81 -0.56 16.85
CA LYS A 135 1.23 0.26 15.71
C LYS A 135 2.35 -0.40 14.92
N ILE A 136 3.34 -0.97 15.61
CA ILE A 136 4.51 -1.60 14.97
C ILE A 136 4.07 -2.83 14.17
N ILE A 137 3.34 -3.76 14.80
CA ILE A 137 2.92 -5.01 14.16
C ILE A 137 1.93 -4.75 13.02
N THR A 138 0.93 -3.88 13.24
CA THR A 138 -0.05 -3.53 12.21
C THR A 138 0.64 -2.90 11.00
N ARG A 139 1.58 -1.97 11.21
CA ARG A 139 2.36 -1.34 10.15
C ARG A 139 3.11 -2.38 9.32
N GLU A 140 3.80 -3.29 9.98
CA GLU A 140 4.59 -4.32 9.31
C GLU A 140 3.69 -5.25 8.47
N MET A 141 2.60 -5.71 9.05
CA MET A 141 1.65 -6.57 8.35
C MET A 141 1.03 -5.88 7.12
N ILE A 142 0.60 -4.63 7.26
CA ILE A 142 -0.02 -3.87 6.17
C ILE A 142 1.01 -3.58 5.08
N ALA A 143 2.20 -3.12 5.44
CA ALA A 143 3.28 -2.86 4.48
C ALA A 143 3.61 -4.12 3.67
N ASN A 144 3.75 -5.28 4.35
CA ASN A 144 3.99 -6.55 3.68
C ASN A 144 2.82 -6.96 2.77
N THR A 145 1.58 -6.71 3.16
CA THR A 145 0.41 -6.98 2.32
C THR A 145 0.45 -6.16 1.04
N LEU A 146 0.78 -4.87 1.14
CA LEU A 146 0.78 -3.97 -0.01
C LEU A 146 2.02 -4.15 -0.90
N ILE A 147 3.20 -4.39 -0.33
CA ILE A 147 4.46 -4.48 -1.08
C ILE A 147 4.62 -5.83 -1.78
N HIS A 148 4.23 -6.92 -1.13
CA HIS A 148 4.48 -8.29 -1.62
C HIS A 148 3.26 -8.91 -2.30
N ARG A 149 2.31 -8.12 -2.73
CA ARG A 149 1.13 -8.58 -3.44
C ARG A 149 1.41 -8.77 -4.93
N GLU A 150 0.86 -9.83 -5.51
CA GLU A 150 0.76 -9.99 -6.97
C GLU A 150 -0.47 -9.21 -7.48
N TYR A 151 -0.24 -8.05 -8.07
CA TYR A 151 -1.30 -7.14 -8.51
C TYR A 151 -2.06 -7.62 -9.76
N THR A 152 -1.49 -8.54 -10.53
CA THR A 152 -2.16 -9.15 -11.70
C THR A 152 -3.04 -10.34 -11.32
N SER A 153 -3.01 -10.76 -10.05
CA SER A 153 -3.81 -11.86 -9.54
C SER A 153 -5.29 -11.45 -9.39
N PRO A 154 -6.24 -12.31 -9.77
CA PRO A 154 -7.66 -12.06 -9.54
C PRO A 154 -8.07 -12.19 -8.07
N TYR A 155 -7.18 -12.68 -7.20
CA TYR A 155 -7.49 -12.87 -5.79
C TYR A 155 -7.29 -11.59 -4.99
N GLN A 156 -8.27 -11.30 -4.15
CA GLN A 156 -8.24 -10.15 -3.24
C GLN A 156 -7.33 -10.43 -2.04
N ALA A 157 -6.68 -9.38 -1.54
CA ALA A 157 -5.99 -9.45 -0.26
C ALA A 157 -6.99 -9.34 0.89
N ARG A 158 -6.66 -9.92 2.03
CA ARG A 158 -7.47 -9.83 3.26
C ARG A 158 -6.57 -9.47 4.45
N PHE A 159 -7.05 -8.52 5.24
CA PHE A 159 -6.53 -8.21 6.56
C PHE A 159 -7.59 -8.58 7.59
N VAL A 160 -7.35 -9.61 8.40
CA VAL A 160 -8.37 -10.18 9.28
C VAL A 160 -7.94 -10.07 10.73
N ILE A 161 -8.81 -9.51 11.56
CA ILE A 161 -8.65 -9.42 13.01
C ILE A 161 -9.69 -10.35 13.64
N GLU A 162 -9.22 -11.37 14.36
CA GLU A 162 -10.04 -12.30 15.13
C GLU A 162 -9.86 -12.09 16.63
N ARG A 163 -10.52 -12.90 17.43
CA ARG A 163 -10.48 -12.77 18.89
C ARG A 163 -9.06 -12.93 19.46
N ASN A 164 -8.30 -13.89 18.95
CA ASN A 164 -7.00 -14.28 19.50
C ASN A 164 -5.84 -14.16 18.52
N ARG A 165 -6.11 -13.76 17.28
CA ARG A 165 -5.09 -13.61 16.24
C ARG A 165 -5.48 -12.53 15.24
N MET A 166 -4.50 -12.07 14.49
CA MET A 166 -4.69 -11.38 13.22
C MET A 166 -3.83 -12.03 12.15
N TYR A 167 -4.28 -11.99 10.92
CA TYR A 167 -3.54 -12.52 9.80
C TYR A 167 -3.82 -11.74 8.53
N ILE A 168 -2.92 -11.88 7.58
CA ILE A 168 -3.08 -11.41 6.22
C ILE A 168 -3.14 -12.62 5.28
N ALA A 169 -4.01 -12.52 4.27
CA ALA A 169 -4.01 -13.43 3.14
C ALA A 169 -3.74 -12.59 1.90
N ASN A 170 -2.70 -12.93 1.17
CA ASN A 170 -2.26 -12.16 0.02
C ASN A 170 -2.03 -13.10 -1.16
N ALA A 171 -2.49 -12.72 -2.35
CA ALA A 171 -2.15 -13.45 -3.55
C ALA A 171 -0.65 -13.22 -3.84
N ASN A 172 0.09 -14.31 -3.95
CA ASN A 172 1.49 -14.29 -4.32
C ASN A 172 1.74 -15.24 -5.50
N ARG A 173 2.61 -14.82 -6.41
CA ARG A 173 3.03 -15.68 -7.51
C ARG A 173 4.09 -16.63 -6.97
N CYS A 174 3.74 -17.90 -6.76
CA CYS A 174 4.72 -18.92 -6.43
C CYS A 174 5.53 -19.24 -7.66
N THR A 175 6.75 -18.72 -7.75
CA THR A 175 7.71 -19.01 -8.83
C THR A 175 8.51 -20.28 -8.59
N LYS A 176 8.36 -20.92 -7.43
CA LYS A 176 9.02 -22.21 -7.14
C LYS A 176 8.16 -23.36 -7.63
N GLN A 177 8.29 -23.70 -8.90
CA GLN A 177 8.16 -25.07 -9.36
C GLN A 177 9.47 -25.81 -8.98
N GLY A 178 9.58 -26.18 -7.74
CA GLY A 178 10.66 -27.00 -7.23
C GLY A 178 10.03 -28.17 -6.49
N LEU A 179 10.22 -29.35 -7.01
CA LEU A 179 10.02 -30.59 -6.27
C LEU A 179 10.78 -30.50 -4.94
N ILE A 180 10.05 -30.75 -3.86
CA ILE A 180 10.59 -31.06 -2.55
C ILE A 180 11.16 -32.47 -2.60
#